data_1279c85db757bfbd1f0690e6ee22cd3b
#
_entry.id   1279c85db757bfbd1f0690e6ee22cd3b
#
_cell.length_a   1.000
_cell.length_b   1.000
_cell.length_c   1.000
_cell.angle_alpha   90.00
_cell.angle_beta   90.00
_cell.angle_gamma   90.00
#
_symmetry.space_group_name_H-M   'P 1'
#
loop_
_entity.id
_entity.type
_entity.pdbx_description
1 polymer ?
#
loop_
_entity_poly.entity_id
_entity_poly.type
_entity_poly.pdbx_seq_one_letter_code
_entity_poly.pdbx_strand_id
1 'polypeptide(L)'
;MGSVIGEILPLAVGIAISPIPIIAVILMLLSPRAKGTSVGFMIGWTAGVVVAIVLFTLLSSVIPKGTGGPSPIGAVIKIIVGVLLLFLALKQWRARPAKGEQPTMPKWMSAIDSMTAGKAIGLGFLLSAVNPKNLLLAVSAGLIVGAAGLTFSQASVVIIIFVLLAACTVTIPVIGYLIASARLAGPLDKLREWLVENNATIVAVLLLVIGVAVIGKGIGSF
;
A
#
# COMPACT_ATOMS: atom_id res chain seq x y z
N MET A 1 -4.65 -20.16 9.83
CA MET A 1 -5.09 -19.22 8.77
C MET A 1 -5.75 -17.97 9.36
N GLY A 2 -6.76 -18.05 10.23
CA GLY A 2 -7.47 -16.88 10.79
C GLY A 2 -6.53 -15.88 11.49
N SER A 3 -5.60 -16.32 12.33
CA SER A 3 -4.62 -15.44 12.98
C SER A 3 -3.72 -14.72 11.98
N VAL A 4 -3.29 -15.41 10.92
CA VAL A 4 -2.46 -14.84 9.86
C VAL A 4 -3.21 -13.74 9.10
N ILE A 5 -4.50 -13.98 8.79
CA ILE A 5 -5.36 -12.95 8.18
C ILE A 5 -5.44 -11.74 9.11
N GLY A 6 -5.76 -11.93 10.39
CA GLY A 6 -5.81 -10.83 11.37
C GLY A 6 -4.51 -10.03 11.45
N GLU A 7 -3.37 -10.71 11.29
CA GLU A 7 -2.06 -10.08 11.33
C GLU A 7 -1.72 -9.25 10.10
N ILE A 8 -2.16 -9.67 8.91
CA ILE A 8 -1.87 -8.94 7.66
C ILE A 8 -2.88 -7.81 7.39
N LEU A 9 -4.08 -7.84 8.03
CA LEU A 9 -5.11 -6.81 7.82
C LEU A 9 -4.61 -5.37 8.01
N PRO A 10 -3.94 -5.02 9.13
CA PRO A 10 -3.44 -3.66 9.31
C PRO A 10 -2.41 -3.25 8.24
N LEU A 11 -1.62 -4.21 7.73
CA LEU A 11 -0.62 -3.97 6.70
C LEU A 11 -1.29 -3.71 5.35
N ALA A 12 -2.33 -4.50 4.99
CA ALA A 12 -3.13 -4.28 3.78
C ALA A 12 -3.85 -2.93 3.82
N VAL A 13 -4.48 -2.59 4.94
CA VAL A 13 -5.11 -1.28 5.17
C VAL A 13 -4.09 -0.15 5.06
N GLY A 14 -2.89 -0.34 5.60
CA GLY A 14 -1.79 0.63 5.48
C GLY A 14 -1.39 0.89 4.02
N ILE A 15 -1.43 -0.11 3.13
CA ILE A 15 -1.23 0.08 1.69
C ILE A 15 -2.45 0.77 1.07
N ALA A 16 -3.66 0.31 1.39
CA ALA A 16 -4.91 0.85 0.87
C ALA A 16 -5.05 2.35 1.16
N ILE A 17 -4.78 2.79 2.39
CA ILE A 17 -4.84 4.20 2.77
C ILE A 17 -3.55 4.92 2.36
N SER A 18 -3.21 4.87 1.06
CA SER A 18 -2.12 5.63 0.47
C SER A 18 -2.69 6.83 -0.29
N PRO A 19 -2.60 8.06 0.22
CA PRO A 19 -3.24 9.21 -0.43
C PRO A 19 -2.75 9.45 -1.86
N ILE A 20 -1.46 9.37 -2.11
CA ILE A 20 -0.87 9.64 -3.43
C ILE A 20 -1.46 8.75 -4.54
N PRO A 21 -1.56 7.40 -4.40
CA PRO A 21 -2.23 6.56 -5.41
C PRO A 21 -3.72 6.85 -5.57
N ILE A 22 -4.41 7.17 -4.47
CA ILE A 22 -5.84 7.54 -4.52
C ILE A 22 -6.01 8.86 -5.27
N ILE A 23 -5.19 9.87 -4.98
CA ILE A 23 -5.18 11.15 -5.71
C ILE A 23 -4.87 10.90 -7.19
N ALA A 24 -3.87 10.05 -7.50
CA ALA A 24 -3.50 9.72 -8.87
C ALA A 24 -4.66 9.10 -9.65
N VAL A 25 -5.33 8.11 -9.08
CA VAL A 25 -6.48 7.46 -9.76
C VAL A 25 -7.65 8.42 -9.92
N ILE A 26 -7.93 9.29 -8.93
CA ILE A 26 -8.99 10.31 -9.05
C ILE A 26 -8.67 11.29 -10.18
N LEU A 27 -7.45 11.80 -10.26
CA LEU A 27 -7.02 12.67 -11.36
C LEU A 27 -7.17 11.98 -12.72
N MET A 28 -6.81 10.69 -12.83
CA MET A 28 -7.02 9.91 -14.05
C MET A 28 -8.49 9.75 -14.39
N LEU A 29 -9.36 9.54 -13.40
CA LEU A 29 -10.80 9.42 -13.61
C LEU A 29 -11.43 10.73 -14.08
N LEU A 30 -10.90 11.87 -13.65
CA LEU A 30 -11.36 13.20 -14.05
C LEU A 30 -10.69 13.71 -15.35
N SER A 31 -9.73 12.96 -15.91
CA SER A 31 -9.02 13.35 -17.16
C SER A 31 -9.81 12.99 -18.43
N PRO A 32 -9.47 13.61 -19.58
CA PRO A 32 -10.12 13.28 -20.87
C PRO A 32 -9.94 11.82 -21.29
N ARG A 33 -8.91 11.13 -20.78
CA ARG A 33 -8.62 9.71 -21.09
C ARG A 33 -8.97 8.77 -19.94
N ALA A 34 -9.93 9.14 -19.11
CA ALA A 34 -10.29 8.46 -17.85
C ALA A 34 -10.32 6.93 -17.94
N LYS A 35 -11.04 6.36 -18.92
CA LYS A 35 -11.21 4.90 -19.03
C LYS A 35 -9.88 4.16 -19.22
N GLY A 36 -9.03 4.62 -20.12
CA GLY A 36 -7.77 3.93 -20.43
C GLY A 36 -6.73 4.08 -19.32
N THR A 37 -6.55 5.30 -18.81
CA THR A 37 -5.54 5.61 -17.81
C THR A 37 -5.88 5.05 -16.43
N SER A 38 -7.14 5.17 -15.98
CA SER A 38 -7.54 4.67 -14.66
C SER A 38 -7.53 3.13 -14.59
N VAL A 39 -8.01 2.45 -15.63
CA VAL A 39 -7.95 0.98 -15.72
C VAL A 39 -6.49 0.53 -15.81
N GLY A 40 -5.66 1.19 -16.61
CA GLY A 40 -4.23 0.89 -16.68
C GLY A 40 -3.55 1.03 -15.32
N PHE A 41 -3.81 2.13 -14.61
CA PHE A 41 -3.26 2.35 -13.28
C PHE A 41 -3.73 1.28 -12.27
N MET A 42 -5.01 0.93 -12.28
CA MET A 42 -5.58 -0.12 -11.43
C MET A 42 -4.89 -1.47 -11.66
N ILE A 43 -4.68 -1.85 -12.92
CA ILE A 43 -3.97 -3.09 -13.28
C ILE A 43 -2.53 -3.03 -12.75
N GLY A 44 -1.80 -1.96 -13.04
CA GLY A 44 -0.43 -1.78 -12.58
C GLY A 44 -0.30 -1.79 -11.06
N TRP A 45 -1.18 -1.08 -10.35
CA TRP A 45 -1.23 -1.05 -8.89
C TRP A 45 -1.45 -2.44 -8.31
N THR A 46 -2.48 -3.15 -8.78
CA THR A 46 -2.80 -4.50 -8.30
C THR A 46 -1.67 -5.48 -8.60
N ALA A 47 -1.10 -5.43 -9.81
CA ALA A 47 0.04 -6.27 -10.18
C ALA A 47 1.25 -6.01 -9.28
N GLY A 48 1.57 -4.76 -8.97
CA GLY A 48 2.68 -4.43 -8.08
C GLY A 48 2.47 -4.91 -6.65
N VAL A 49 1.24 -4.81 -6.11
CA VAL A 49 0.89 -5.38 -4.79
C VAL A 49 1.06 -6.90 -4.80
N VAL A 50 0.56 -7.59 -5.85
CA VAL A 50 0.70 -9.05 -5.99
C VAL A 50 2.17 -9.44 -6.04
N VAL A 51 2.95 -8.81 -6.91
CA VAL A 51 4.39 -9.11 -7.05
C VAL A 51 5.11 -8.91 -5.72
N ALA A 52 4.86 -7.81 -5.01
CA ALA A 52 5.51 -7.54 -3.74
C ALA A 52 5.17 -8.59 -2.69
N ILE A 53 3.88 -8.88 -2.44
CA ILE A 53 3.51 -9.85 -1.39
C ILE A 53 3.99 -11.27 -1.73
N VAL A 54 3.88 -11.71 -2.97
CA VAL A 54 4.33 -13.03 -3.40
C VAL A 54 5.85 -13.15 -3.27
N LEU A 55 6.60 -12.16 -3.78
CA LEU A 55 8.06 -12.15 -3.69
C LEU A 55 8.54 -12.29 -2.24
N PHE A 56 8.02 -11.47 -1.32
CA PHE A 56 8.46 -11.52 0.08
C PHE A 56 7.95 -12.75 0.83
N THR A 57 6.81 -13.32 0.43
CA THR A 57 6.36 -14.62 0.95
C THR A 57 7.33 -15.73 0.54
N LEU A 58 7.75 -15.75 -0.73
CA LEU A 58 8.73 -16.74 -1.22
C LEU A 58 10.11 -16.54 -0.60
N LEU A 59 10.59 -15.30 -0.50
CA LEU A 59 11.87 -15.01 0.18
C LEU A 59 11.84 -15.41 1.65
N SER A 60 10.73 -15.21 2.34
CA SER A 60 10.55 -15.62 3.72
C SER A 60 10.61 -17.14 3.90
N SER A 61 10.17 -17.92 2.92
CA SER A 61 10.19 -19.38 2.99
C SER A 61 11.62 -19.97 2.92
N VAL A 62 12.59 -19.20 2.42
CA VAL A 62 14.01 -19.60 2.34
C VAL A 62 14.75 -19.29 3.67
N ILE A 63 14.18 -18.47 4.55
CA ILE A 63 14.77 -18.17 5.85
C ILE A 63 14.69 -19.44 6.72
N PRO A 64 15.82 -19.95 7.26
CA PRO A 64 15.81 -21.16 8.07
C PRO A 64 14.85 -21.01 9.25
N LYS A 65 13.91 -21.93 9.36
CA LYS A 65 13.03 -22.03 10.53
C LYS A 65 13.89 -22.60 11.64
N GLY A 66 14.03 -21.87 12.75
CA GLY A 66 14.71 -22.38 13.93
C GLY A 66 14.07 -23.68 14.40
N THR A 67 14.87 -24.63 14.87
CA THR A 67 14.41 -25.91 15.44
C THR A 67 13.65 -25.61 16.74
N GLY A 68 12.33 -25.41 16.66
CA GLY A 68 11.45 -25.34 17.82
C GLY A 68 10.81 -23.99 18.16
N GLY A 69 10.93 -22.96 17.31
CA GLY A 69 10.31 -21.65 17.61
C GLY A 69 10.34 -20.65 16.46
N PRO A 70 9.81 -19.44 16.68
CA PRO A 70 9.93 -18.35 15.71
C PRO A 70 11.41 -18.08 15.38
N SER A 71 11.72 -17.85 14.11
CA SER A 71 13.10 -17.57 13.69
C SER A 71 13.58 -16.25 14.29
N PRO A 72 14.70 -16.22 15.05
CA PRO A 72 15.28 -14.97 15.57
C PRO A 72 15.59 -13.97 14.46
N ILE A 73 15.95 -14.46 13.27
CA ILE A 73 16.18 -13.62 12.07
C ILE A 73 14.89 -12.93 11.68
N GLY A 74 13.76 -13.64 11.64
CA GLY A 74 12.45 -13.06 11.33
C GLY A 74 12.01 -12.01 12.36
N ALA A 75 12.30 -12.22 13.64
CA ALA A 75 12.05 -11.27 14.71
C ALA A 75 12.87 -9.98 14.52
N VAL A 76 14.18 -10.12 14.26
CA VAL A 76 15.07 -8.97 14.00
C VAL A 76 14.63 -8.19 12.77
N ILE A 77 14.27 -8.86 11.66
CA ILE A 77 13.78 -8.18 10.45
C ILE A 77 12.51 -7.38 10.76
N LYS A 78 11.54 -7.94 11.51
CA LYS A 78 10.33 -7.22 11.92
C LYS A 78 10.67 -5.96 12.71
N ILE A 79 11.60 -6.02 13.66
CA ILE A 79 12.03 -4.87 14.45
C ILE A 79 12.65 -3.80 13.54
N ILE A 80 13.58 -4.19 12.65
CA ILE A 80 14.21 -3.26 11.71
C ILE A 80 13.16 -2.60 10.83
N VAL A 81 12.24 -3.37 10.24
CA VAL A 81 11.15 -2.83 9.41
C VAL A 81 10.27 -1.86 10.20
N GLY A 82 9.90 -2.21 11.43
CA GLY A 82 9.12 -1.33 12.30
C GLY A 82 9.84 -0.03 12.63
N VAL A 83 11.13 -0.07 12.93
CA VAL A 83 11.95 1.14 13.14
C VAL A 83 12.02 2.01 11.87
N LEU A 84 12.19 1.41 10.70
CA LEU A 84 12.17 2.13 9.43
C LEU A 84 10.80 2.78 9.17
N LEU A 85 9.69 2.11 9.51
CA LEU A 85 8.34 2.69 9.43
C LEU A 85 8.19 3.88 10.37
N LEU A 86 8.70 3.82 11.60
CA LEU A 86 8.69 4.95 12.54
C LEU A 86 9.56 6.11 12.04
N PHE A 87 10.72 5.82 11.46
CA PHE A 87 11.57 6.85 10.83
C PHE A 87 10.82 7.56 9.69
N LEU A 88 10.15 6.79 8.82
CA LEU A 88 9.32 7.36 7.75
C LEU A 88 8.13 8.15 8.31
N ALA A 89 7.50 7.70 9.41
CA ALA A 89 6.45 8.43 10.09
C ALA A 89 6.93 9.81 10.54
N LEU A 90 8.08 9.86 11.20
CA LEU A 90 8.70 11.11 11.66
C LEU A 90 9.05 12.04 10.47
N LYS A 91 9.60 11.48 9.39
CA LYS A 91 9.90 12.24 8.17
C LYS A 91 8.63 12.85 7.57
N GLN A 92 7.54 12.10 7.47
CA GLN A 92 6.27 12.58 6.96
C GLN A 92 5.63 13.62 7.89
N TRP A 93 5.73 13.41 9.20
CA TRP A 93 5.24 14.37 10.18
C TRP A 93 5.94 15.74 10.06
N ARG A 94 7.26 15.73 9.84
CA ARG A 94 8.05 16.97 9.63
C ARG A 94 7.82 17.61 8.27
N ALA A 95 7.41 16.86 7.27
CA ALA A 95 7.11 17.33 5.92
C ALA A 95 5.68 17.89 5.76
N ARG A 96 4.92 18.06 6.85
CA ARG A 96 3.60 18.68 6.79
C ARG A 96 3.71 20.14 6.38
N PRO A 97 2.84 20.61 5.47
CA PRO A 97 2.77 22.04 5.12
C PRO A 97 2.52 22.89 6.36
N ALA A 98 3.12 24.06 6.44
CA ALA A 98 2.79 25.05 7.45
C ALA A 98 1.35 25.58 7.24
N LYS A 99 0.77 26.15 8.28
CA LYS A 99 -0.61 26.67 8.22
C LYS A 99 -0.70 27.76 7.14
N GLY A 100 -1.48 27.50 6.07
CA GLY A 100 -1.63 28.40 4.92
C GLY A 100 -0.73 28.11 3.72
N GLU A 101 0.21 27.16 3.81
CA GLU A 101 1.00 26.72 2.67
C GLU A 101 0.23 25.67 1.84
N GLN A 102 0.28 25.82 0.52
CA GLN A 102 -0.26 24.80 -0.37
C GLN A 102 0.67 23.57 -0.41
N PRO A 103 0.12 22.35 -0.28
CA PRO A 103 0.89 21.13 -0.37
C PRO A 103 1.58 21.02 -1.73
N THR A 104 2.88 20.69 -1.73
CA THR A 104 3.62 20.44 -2.98
C THR A 104 3.20 19.11 -3.59
N MET A 105 2.63 19.16 -4.78
CA MET A 105 2.26 17.96 -5.54
C MET A 105 3.46 17.41 -6.32
N PRO A 106 3.63 16.08 -6.40
CA PRO A 106 4.67 15.49 -7.25
C PRO A 106 4.51 15.94 -8.72
N LYS A 107 5.63 16.32 -9.37
CA LYS A 107 5.64 16.83 -10.75
C LYS A 107 4.98 15.90 -11.78
N TRP A 108 4.99 14.58 -11.56
CA TRP A 108 4.33 13.63 -12.46
C TRP A 108 2.80 13.76 -12.48
N MET A 109 2.19 14.36 -11.46
CA MET A 109 0.73 14.58 -11.42
C MET A 109 0.26 15.55 -12.51
N SER A 110 1.06 16.53 -12.86
CA SER A 110 0.73 17.45 -13.98
C SER A 110 0.76 16.79 -15.36
N ALA A 111 1.39 15.62 -15.48
CA ALA A 111 1.47 14.87 -16.72
C ALA A 111 0.30 13.88 -16.93
N ILE A 112 -0.63 13.77 -15.97
CA ILE A 112 -1.73 12.79 -16.02
C ILE A 112 -2.64 13.01 -17.23
N ASP A 113 -2.94 14.25 -17.59
CA ASP A 113 -3.83 14.56 -18.72
C ASP A 113 -3.28 14.08 -20.07
N SER A 114 -1.96 14.02 -20.21
CA SER A 114 -1.28 13.52 -21.41
C SER A 114 -0.89 12.04 -21.33
N MET A 115 -1.18 11.36 -20.20
CA MET A 115 -0.75 10.01 -19.94
C MET A 115 -1.46 8.99 -20.84
N THR A 116 -0.71 7.96 -21.27
CA THR A 116 -1.27 6.79 -21.95
C THR A 116 -1.57 5.67 -20.97
N ALA A 117 -2.44 4.72 -21.35
CA ALA A 117 -2.75 3.55 -20.52
C ALA A 117 -1.49 2.77 -20.12
N GLY A 118 -0.53 2.58 -21.04
CA GLY A 118 0.73 1.89 -20.74
C GLY A 118 1.58 2.62 -19.70
N LYS A 119 1.70 3.95 -19.79
CA LYS A 119 2.39 4.76 -18.77
C LYS A 119 1.67 4.69 -17.42
N ALA A 120 0.33 4.66 -17.43
CA ALA A 120 -0.47 4.51 -16.22
C ALA A 120 -0.27 3.15 -15.55
N ILE A 121 -0.16 2.05 -16.31
CA ILE A 121 0.22 0.71 -15.78
C ILE A 121 1.58 0.81 -15.07
N GLY A 122 2.59 1.35 -15.75
CA GLY A 122 3.93 1.51 -15.17
C GLY A 122 3.93 2.34 -13.89
N LEU A 123 3.20 3.47 -13.87
CA LEU A 123 3.08 4.32 -12.70
C LEU A 123 2.39 3.61 -11.54
N GLY A 124 1.28 2.90 -11.78
CA GLY A 124 0.58 2.12 -10.76
C GLY A 124 1.49 1.05 -10.15
N PHE A 125 2.22 0.32 -10.99
CA PHE A 125 3.19 -0.68 -10.56
C PHE A 125 4.30 -0.06 -9.70
N LEU A 126 4.91 1.02 -10.14
CA LEU A 126 5.99 1.69 -9.40
C LEU A 126 5.51 2.24 -8.06
N LEU A 127 4.34 2.87 -8.02
CA LEU A 127 3.79 3.42 -6.77
C LEU A 127 3.38 2.33 -5.78
N SER A 128 3.04 1.12 -6.22
CA SER A 128 2.72 0.00 -5.34
C SER A 128 3.95 -0.81 -4.92
N ALA A 129 4.80 -1.23 -5.87
CA ALA A 129 5.90 -2.16 -5.63
C ALA A 129 7.20 -1.49 -5.16
N VAL A 130 7.45 -0.22 -5.56
CA VAL A 130 8.73 0.47 -5.28
C VAL A 130 8.60 1.54 -4.20
N ASN A 131 7.39 1.96 -3.84
CA ASN A 131 7.18 2.92 -2.77
C ASN A 131 7.71 2.37 -1.44
N PRO A 132 8.66 3.05 -0.75
CA PRO A 132 9.29 2.53 0.47
C PRO A 132 8.28 2.12 1.55
N LYS A 133 7.20 2.90 1.74
CA LYS A 133 6.13 2.58 2.67
C LYS A 133 5.47 1.23 2.32
N ASN A 134 5.02 1.08 1.08
CA ASN A 134 4.32 -0.12 0.64
C ASN A 134 5.24 -1.34 0.63
N LEU A 135 6.50 -1.14 0.24
CA LEU A 135 7.53 -2.18 0.26
C LEU A 135 7.74 -2.74 1.68
N LEU A 136 7.91 -1.87 2.68
CA LEU A 136 8.08 -2.29 4.07
C LEU A 136 6.84 -3.03 4.61
N LEU A 137 5.64 -2.59 4.23
CA LEU A 137 4.40 -3.28 4.60
C LEU A 137 4.28 -4.65 3.93
N ALA A 138 4.65 -4.75 2.64
CA ALA A 138 4.67 -6.02 1.91
C ALA A 138 5.74 -6.99 2.45
N VAL A 139 6.92 -6.50 2.83
CA VAL A 139 7.95 -7.31 3.54
C VAL A 139 7.37 -7.88 4.81
N SER A 140 6.76 -7.05 5.65
CA SER A 140 6.16 -7.49 6.92
C SER A 140 5.07 -8.56 6.69
N ALA A 141 4.18 -8.33 5.72
CA ALA A 141 3.12 -9.28 5.38
C ALA A 141 3.70 -10.59 4.81
N GLY A 142 4.68 -10.51 3.92
CA GLY A 142 5.36 -11.68 3.36
C GLY A 142 6.05 -12.53 4.41
N LEU A 143 6.74 -11.90 5.37
CA LEU A 143 7.35 -12.60 6.53
C LEU A 143 6.30 -13.34 7.36
N ILE A 144 5.13 -12.72 7.61
CA ILE A 144 4.05 -13.34 8.37
C ILE A 144 3.50 -14.56 7.62
N VAL A 145 3.18 -14.40 6.33
CA VAL A 145 2.59 -15.47 5.49
C VAL A 145 3.59 -16.62 5.31
N GLY A 146 4.85 -16.32 4.99
CA GLY A 146 5.87 -17.35 4.72
C GLY A 146 6.30 -18.12 5.95
N ALA A 147 6.30 -17.49 7.15
CA ALA A 147 6.62 -18.14 8.40
C ALA A 147 5.47 -19.01 8.99
N ALA A 148 4.23 -18.80 8.52
CA ALA A 148 3.03 -19.36 9.13
C ALA A 148 2.80 -20.86 8.89
N GLY A 149 3.63 -21.53 8.08
CA GLY A 149 3.49 -22.96 7.78
C GLY A 149 2.19 -23.32 7.05
N LEU A 150 1.61 -22.38 6.30
CA LEU A 150 0.38 -22.57 5.54
C LEU A 150 0.61 -23.49 4.34
N THR A 151 -0.41 -24.27 3.97
CA THR A 151 -0.44 -24.96 2.68
C THR A 151 -0.52 -23.95 1.55
N PHE A 152 -0.17 -24.35 0.33
CA PHE A 152 -0.24 -23.48 -0.85
C PHE A 152 -1.64 -22.85 -1.02
N SER A 153 -2.70 -23.65 -0.87
CA SER A 153 -4.08 -23.17 -0.96
C SER A 153 -4.41 -22.12 0.12
N GLN A 154 -4.00 -22.36 1.36
CA GLN A 154 -4.22 -21.41 2.45
C GLN A 154 -3.44 -20.10 2.26
N ALA A 155 -2.18 -20.20 1.83
CA ALA A 155 -1.36 -19.02 1.53
C ALA A 155 -1.96 -18.21 0.39
N SER A 156 -2.45 -18.87 -0.67
CA SER A 156 -3.11 -18.20 -1.79
C SER A 156 -4.36 -17.42 -1.33
N VAL A 157 -5.20 -18.02 -0.50
CA VAL A 157 -6.38 -17.32 0.06
C VAL A 157 -5.97 -16.09 0.87
N VAL A 158 -4.96 -16.22 1.73
CA VAL A 158 -4.44 -15.10 2.54
C VAL A 158 -3.91 -13.98 1.65
N ILE A 159 -3.14 -14.32 0.61
CA ILE A 159 -2.60 -13.36 -0.35
C ILE A 159 -3.72 -12.67 -1.14
N ILE A 160 -4.75 -13.40 -1.58
CA ILE A 160 -5.89 -12.82 -2.28
C ILE A 160 -6.62 -11.82 -1.39
N ILE A 161 -6.88 -12.15 -0.12
CA ILE A 161 -7.51 -11.22 0.84
C ILE A 161 -6.64 -9.97 1.01
N PHE A 162 -5.32 -10.13 1.16
CA PHE A 162 -4.39 -9.01 1.26
C PHE A 162 -4.47 -8.09 0.04
N VAL A 163 -4.41 -8.67 -1.17
CA VAL A 163 -4.43 -7.92 -2.44
C VAL A 163 -5.75 -7.20 -2.63
N LEU A 164 -6.89 -7.85 -2.37
CA LEU A 164 -8.21 -7.25 -2.47
C LEU A 164 -8.35 -6.04 -1.55
N LEU A 165 -7.89 -6.15 -0.31
CA LEU A 165 -7.92 -5.04 0.64
C LEU A 165 -6.94 -3.93 0.25
N ALA A 166 -5.70 -4.28 -0.09
CA ALA A 166 -4.68 -3.30 -0.45
C ALA A 166 -5.01 -2.51 -1.73
N ALA A 167 -5.77 -3.11 -2.66
CA ALA A 167 -6.15 -2.48 -3.92
C ALA A 167 -7.54 -1.81 -3.88
N CYS A 168 -8.36 -2.02 -2.85
CA CYS A 168 -9.77 -1.59 -2.82
C CYS A 168 -9.95 -0.08 -3.05
N THR A 169 -9.09 0.76 -2.49
CA THR A 169 -9.19 2.23 -2.59
C THR A 169 -8.81 2.77 -3.98
N VAL A 170 -8.16 1.97 -4.80
CA VAL A 170 -7.92 2.25 -6.22
C VAL A 170 -9.01 1.59 -7.08
N THR A 171 -9.36 0.35 -6.79
CA THR A 171 -10.26 -0.47 -7.60
C THR A 171 -11.72 0.02 -7.51
N ILE A 172 -12.20 0.31 -6.29
CA ILE A 172 -13.58 0.74 -6.07
C ILE A 172 -13.91 2.05 -6.80
N PRO A 173 -13.09 3.13 -6.71
CA PRO A 173 -13.34 4.35 -7.48
C PRO A 173 -13.32 4.13 -8.99
N VAL A 174 -12.41 3.29 -9.50
CA VAL A 174 -12.35 3.00 -10.95
C VAL A 174 -13.60 2.30 -11.41
N ILE A 175 -14.00 1.22 -10.76
CA ILE A 175 -15.22 0.47 -11.13
C ILE A 175 -16.46 1.34 -10.97
N GLY A 176 -16.57 2.05 -9.84
CA GLY A 176 -17.71 2.94 -9.58
C GLY A 176 -17.85 4.03 -10.63
N TYR A 177 -16.73 4.66 -11.00
CA TYR A 177 -16.74 5.72 -12.03
C TYR A 177 -17.10 5.17 -13.43
N LEU A 178 -16.63 3.97 -13.78
CA LEU A 178 -16.99 3.33 -15.05
C LEU A 178 -18.51 3.07 -15.16
N ILE A 179 -19.18 2.86 -14.02
CA ILE A 179 -20.63 2.60 -13.94
C ILE A 179 -21.43 3.90 -13.84
N ALA A 180 -20.95 4.88 -13.07
CA ALA A 180 -21.72 6.07 -12.69
C ALA A 180 -20.89 7.37 -12.69
N SER A 181 -20.15 7.65 -13.77
CA SER A 181 -19.20 8.76 -13.87
C SER A 181 -19.78 10.13 -13.50
N ALA A 182 -20.97 10.45 -14.02
CA ALA A 182 -21.62 11.74 -13.80
C ALA A 182 -21.97 12.02 -12.32
N ARG A 183 -22.22 10.97 -11.51
CA ARG A 183 -22.57 11.09 -10.09
C ARG A 183 -21.35 11.14 -9.19
N LEU A 184 -20.23 10.58 -9.64
CA LEU A 184 -19.03 10.41 -8.80
C LEU A 184 -17.98 11.50 -8.99
N ALA A 185 -18.01 12.27 -10.07
CA ALA A 185 -17.01 13.30 -10.35
C ALA A 185 -16.86 14.31 -9.20
N GLY A 186 -17.96 14.91 -8.74
CA GLY A 186 -17.92 15.89 -7.64
C GLY A 186 -17.44 15.33 -6.30
N PRO A 187 -17.99 14.20 -5.80
CA PRO A 187 -17.51 13.55 -4.59
C PRO A 187 -16.02 13.14 -4.65
N LEU A 188 -15.55 12.65 -5.80
CA LEU A 188 -14.14 12.28 -5.98
C LEU A 188 -13.22 13.50 -5.96
N ASP A 189 -13.63 14.62 -6.55
CA ASP A 189 -12.84 15.84 -6.53
C ASP A 189 -12.69 16.40 -5.11
N LYS A 190 -13.76 16.45 -4.32
CA LYS A 190 -13.71 16.82 -2.89
C LYS A 190 -12.80 15.89 -2.09
N LEU A 191 -12.88 14.57 -2.34
CA LEU A 191 -12.00 13.60 -1.68
C LEU A 191 -10.54 13.85 -2.06
N ARG A 192 -10.25 14.16 -3.31
CA ARG A 192 -8.90 14.51 -3.78
C ARG A 192 -8.36 15.72 -3.02
N GLU A 193 -9.12 16.82 -2.95
CA GLU A 193 -8.72 18.03 -2.24
C GLU A 193 -8.38 17.72 -0.78
N TRP A 194 -9.25 17.03 -0.09
CA TRP A 194 -9.03 16.65 1.30
C TRP A 194 -7.79 15.76 1.47
N LEU A 195 -7.57 14.80 0.58
CA LEU A 195 -6.40 13.92 0.61
C LEU A 195 -5.10 14.69 0.34
N VAL A 196 -5.11 15.67 -0.57
CA VAL A 196 -3.95 16.52 -0.84
C VAL A 196 -3.56 17.31 0.41
N GLU A 197 -4.52 17.94 1.08
CA GLU A 197 -4.29 18.73 2.28
C GLU A 197 -3.78 17.86 3.44
N ASN A 198 -4.30 16.65 3.59
CA ASN A 198 -4.03 15.79 4.75
C ASN A 198 -3.02 14.68 4.47
N ASN A 199 -2.43 14.60 3.26
CA ASN A 199 -1.54 13.52 2.83
C ASN A 199 -0.45 13.19 3.85
N ALA A 200 0.32 14.18 4.27
CA ALA A 200 1.47 13.98 5.17
C ALA A 200 1.01 13.49 6.56
N THR A 201 -0.09 14.03 7.09
CA THR A 201 -0.65 13.64 8.38
C THR A 201 -1.18 12.21 8.35
N ILE A 202 -1.97 11.85 7.33
CA ILE A 202 -2.52 10.50 7.16
C ILE A 202 -1.39 9.47 7.11
N VAL A 203 -0.39 9.72 6.26
CA VAL A 203 0.75 8.80 6.12
C VAL A 203 1.54 8.70 7.40
N ALA A 204 1.81 9.81 8.09
CA ALA A 204 2.57 9.81 9.34
C ALA A 204 1.88 9.00 10.44
N VAL A 205 0.57 9.22 10.66
CA VAL A 205 -0.20 8.50 11.68
C VAL A 205 -0.27 7.00 11.38
N LEU A 206 -0.53 6.64 10.13
CA LEU A 206 -0.57 5.23 9.72
C LEU A 206 0.77 4.53 9.94
N LEU A 207 1.86 5.15 9.51
CA LEU A 207 3.20 4.59 9.68
C LEU A 207 3.60 4.47 11.15
N LEU A 208 3.19 5.43 12.00
CA LEU A 208 3.40 5.37 13.43
C LEU A 208 2.71 4.14 14.05
N VAL A 209 1.39 4.01 13.82
CA VAL A 209 0.60 2.90 14.39
C VAL A 209 1.11 1.55 13.92
N ILE A 210 1.34 1.41 12.61
CA ILE A 210 1.81 0.14 12.04
C ILE A 210 3.25 -0.15 12.48
N GLY A 211 4.13 0.85 12.52
CA GLY A 211 5.51 0.70 12.97
C GLY A 211 5.60 0.16 14.39
N VAL A 212 4.82 0.73 15.33
CA VAL A 212 4.74 0.25 16.72
C VAL A 212 4.20 -1.19 16.76
N ALA A 213 3.14 -1.50 16.01
CA ALA A 213 2.56 -2.84 15.97
C ALA A 213 3.54 -3.88 15.41
N VAL A 214 4.32 -3.54 14.38
CA VAL A 214 5.33 -4.43 13.77
C VAL A 214 6.50 -4.67 14.72
N ILE A 215 6.96 -3.63 15.45
CA ILE A 215 7.98 -3.78 16.50
C ILE A 215 7.47 -4.71 17.62
N GLY A 216 6.25 -4.48 18.12
CA GLY A 216 5.65 -5.32 19.15
C GLY A 216 5.59 -6.79 18.75
N LYS A 217 5.22 -7.08 17.50
CA LYS A 217 5.25 -8.45 16.95
C LYS A 217 6.68 -9.00 16.79
N GLY A 218 7.65 -8.15 16.48
CA GLY A 218 9.05 -8.53 16.44
C GLY A 218 9.56 -8.97 17.82
N ILE A 219 9.29 -8.16 18.84
CA ILE A 219 9.66 -8.45 20.25
C ILE A 219 8.99 -9.75 20.74
N GLY A 220 7.68 -9.92 20.47
CA GLY A 220 6.94 -11.13 20.85
C GLY A 220 7.30 -12.39 20.04
N SER A 221 8.24 -12.29 19.10
CA SER A 221 8.75 -13.41 18.28
C SER A 221 10.11 -13.92 18.77
N PHE A 222 10.64 -13.43 19.89
CA PHE A 222 11.79 -13.97 20.61
C PHE A 222 11.34 -14.95 21.70
#